data_d3403524b2d21f0a40703a5e9b1e4b97
#
_entry.id   d3403524b2d21f0a40703a5e9b1e4b97
#
_cell.length_a   1.000
_cell.length_b   1.000
_cell.length_c   1.000
_cell.angle_alpha   90.00
_cell.angle_beta   90.00
_cell.angle_gamma   90.00
#
_symmetry.space_group_name_H-M   'P 1'
#
loop_
_entity.id
_entity.type
_entity.pdbx_description
1 polymer ?
#
loop_
_entity_poly.entity_id
_entity_poly.type
_entity_poly.pdbx_seq_one_letter_code
_entity_poly.pdbx_strand_id
1 'polypeptide(L)'
;MILDKGLNIIQDFSMKKEIVQQIFNEYKKKAHIILQTGNADVFYATLKEDYNPKLKVISSFKDVEHEIIYGISLVFKDDKITKKACLEINQKYQEVEGFQNRNSIDIVRKGCSKGTGIKVIKDYYHLEKVAGIGDSYNDLPMLKVVDTAFTFKTSPQEIQKQVHYCVNDIAEAIALLEVEK
;
A
#
# COMPACT_ATOMS: atom_id res chain seq x y z
N MET A 1 3.59 5.98 -6.61
CA MET A 1 4.02 7.31 -7.08
C MET A 1 4.01 8.26 -5.91
N ILE A 2 5.04 9.08 -5.76
CA ILE A 2 5.13 10.14 -4.76
C ILE A 2 5.17 11.46 -5.50
N LEU A 3 4.32 12.41 -5.08
CA LEU A 3 4.16 13.71 -5.72
C LEU A 3 4.51 14.82 -4.71
N ASP A 4 5.02 15.95 -5.22
CA ASP A 4 5.10 17.18 -4.44
C ASP A 4 3.75 17.93 -4.42
N LYS A 5 3.70 19.06 -3.72
CA LYS A 5 2.50 19.92 -3.65
C LYS A 5 2.07 20.49 -5.00
N GLY A 6 2.97 20.52 -5.98
CA GLY A 6 2.70 20.97 -7.36
C GLY A 6 2.31 19.82 -8.29
N LEU A 7 2.10 18.62 -7.76
CA LEU A 7 1.83 17.38 -8.49
C LEU A 7 2.97 16.90 -9.40
N ASN A 8 4.20 17.38 -9.19
CA ASN A 8 5.37 16.86 -9.89
C ASN A 8 5.80 15.53 -9.26
N ILE A 9 6.22 14.60 -10.09
CA ILE A 9 6.67 13.28 -9.62
C ILE A 9 8.03 13.42 -8.93
N ILE A 10 8.09 13.16 -7.63
CA ILE A 10 9.33 13.03 -6.86
C ILE A 10 9.93 11.65 -7.10
N GLN A 11 9.12 10.60 -7.01
CA GLN A 11 9.54 9.22 -7.19
C GLN A 11 8.46 8.40 -7.87
N ASP A 12 8.85 7.64 -8.91
CA ASP A 12 7.99 6.69 -9.59
C ASP A 12 8.21 5.26 -9.07
N PHE A 13 7.12 4.61 -8.68
CA PHE A 13 7.06 3.21 -8.27
C PHE A 13 6.12 2.39 -9.16
N SER A 14 6.00 2.76 -10.44
CA SER A 14 5.19 1.98 -11.38
C SER A 14 5.69 0.54 -11.49
N MET A 15 4.76 -0.36 -11.75
CA MET A 15 5.04 -1.78 -11.97
C MET A 15 5.37 -2.04 -13.44
N LYS A 16 6.22 -3.01 -13.71
CA LYS A 16 6.47 -3.45 -15.10
C LYS A 16 5.21 -4.08 -15.69
N LYS A 17 4.85 -3.66 -16.88
CA LYS A 17 3.64 -4.12 -17.60
C LYS A 17 3.56 -5.64 -17.72
N GLU A 18 4.69 -6.28 -18.02
CA GLU A 18 4.80 -7.73 -18.19
C GLU A 18 4.44 -8.48 -16.90
N ILE A 19 4.88 -7.97 -15.75
CA ILE A 19 4.57 -8.56 -14.44
C ILE A 19 3.10 -8.38 -14.09
N VAL A 20 2.56 -7.17 -14.32
CA VAL A 20 1.12 -6.90 -14.11
C VAL A 20 0.28 -7.85 -14.97
N GLN A 21 0.62 -8.01 -16.25
CA GLN A 21 -0.08 -8.91 -17.17
C GLN A 21 -0.01 -10.38 -16.74
N GLN A 22 1.15 -10.83 -16.26
CA GLN A 22 1.32 -12.20 -15.75
C GLN A 22 0.44 -12.45 -14.54
N ILE A 23 0.48 -11.56 -13.53
CA ILE A 23 -0.35 -11.66 -12.33
C ILE A 23 -1.85 -11.60 -12.70
N PHE A 24 -2.26 -10.66 -13.54
CA PHE A 24 -3.63 -10.54 -14.02
C PHE A 24 -4.12 -11.85 -14.65
N ASN A 25 -3.36 -12.42 -15.60
CA ASN A 25 -3.75 -13.64 -16.29
C ASN A 25 -3.81 -14.87 -15.38
N GLU A 26 -2.93 -14.94 -14.39
CA GLU A 26 -2.91 -16.03 -13.41
C GLU A 26 -4.09 -16.00 -12.45
N TYR A 27 -4.50 -14.79 -12.03
CA TYR A 27 -5.48 -14.61 -10.96
C TYR A 27 -6.89 -14.23 -11.42
N LYS A 28 -7.12 -13.82 -12.68
CA LYS A 28 -8.43 -13.36 -13.19
C LYS A 28 -9.59 -14.34 -13.02
N LYS A 29 -9.32 -15.66 -12.86
CA LYS A 29 -10.32 -16.68 -12.56
C LYS A 29 -10.37 -17.11 -11.10
N LYS A 30 -9.43 -16.63 -10.28
CA LYS A 30 -9.25 -17.05 -8.89
C LYS A 30 -9.63 -15.96 -7.88
N ALA A 31 -9.54 -14.70 -8.29
CA ALA A 31 -9.77 -13.54 -7.44
C ALA A 31 -10.46 -12.42 -8.20
N HIS A 32 -11.14 -11.54 -7.49
CA HIS A 32 -11.49 -10.23 -8.01
C HIS A 32 -10.23 -9.37 -8.04
N ILE A 33 -9.92 -8.79 -9.21
CA ILE A 33 -8.72 -7.99 -9.42
C ILE A 33 -9.11 -6.52 -9.53
N ILE A 34 -8.41 -5.67 -8.80
CA ILE A 34 -8.50 -4.21 -8.91
C ILE A 34 -7.12 -3.69 -9.27
N LEU A 35 -7.01 -2.91 -10.35
CA LEU A 35 -5.78 -2.27 -10.80
C LEU A 35 -5.81 -0.78 -10.44
N GLN A 36 -4.74 -0.32 -9.80
CA GLN A 36 -4.55 1.07 -9.39
C GLN A 36 -3.64 1.77 -10.39
N THR A 37 -4.15 2.82 -11.04
CA THR A 37 -3.40 3.62 -12.00
C THR A 37 -2.79 4.88 -11.35
N GLY A 38 -2.02 5.64 -12.14
CA GLY A 38 -1.54 6.96 -11.71
C GLY A 38 -2.65 8.02 -11.60
N ASN A 39 -3.84 7.72 -12.11
CA ASN A 39 -5.01 8.58 -11.96
C ASN A 39 -5.84 8.11 -10.76
N ALA A 40 -5.83 8.90 -9.68
CA ALA A 40 -6.58 8.60 -8.45
C ALA A 40 -8.11 8.51 -8.64
N ASP A 41 -8.62 8.97 -9.78
CA ASP A 41 -10.04 8.96 -10.11
C ASP A 41 -10.48 7.77 -10.95
N VAL A 42 -9.56 6.89 -11.33
CA VAL A 42 -9.87 5.72 -12.16
C VAL A 42 -9.20 4.47 -11.62
N PHE A 43 -10.03 3.47 -11.32
CA PHE A 43 -9.61 2.11 -11.01
C PHE A 43 -10.18 1.16 -12.06
N TYR A 44 -9.44 0.12 -12.39
CA TYR A 44 -9.92 -0.94 -13.29
C TYR A 44 -10.13 -2.22 -12.51
N ALA A 45 -11.27 -2.89 -12.70
CA ALA A 45 -11.59 -4.09 -11.94
C ALA A 45 -12.27 -5.17 -12.77
N THR A 46 -12.13 -6.42 -12.37
CA THR A 46 -12.74 -7.58 -13.06
C THR A 46 -14.21 -7.80 -12.70
N LEU A 47 -14.70 -7.19 -11.62
CA LEU A 47 -16.10 -7.22 -11.20
C LEU A 47 -16.60 -5.80 -10.95
N LYS A 48 -17.90 -5.59 -11.14
CA LYS A 48 -18.55 -4.34 -10.81
C LYS A 48 -18.73 -4.23 -9.28
N GLU A 49 -18.45 -3.05 -8.76
CA GLU A 49 -18.74 -2.68 -7.37
C GLU A 49 -19.66 -1.47 -7.36
N ASP A 50 -20.88 -1.63 -6.86
CA ASP A 50 -21.92 -0.59 -6.94
C ASP A 50 -21.62 0.65 -6.11
N TYR A 51 -20.74 0.52 -5.11
CA TYR A 51 -20.36 1.62 -4.21
C TYR A 51 -19.18 2.47 -4.73
N ASN A 52 -18.51 2.05 -5.82
CA ASN A 52 -17.36 2.79 -6.35
C ASN A 52 -17.60 3.28 -7.78
N PRO A 53 -18.08 4.54 -7.96
CA PRO A 53 -18.37 5.11 -9.27
C PRO A 53 -17.11 5.35 -10.14
N LYS A 54 -15.90 5.34 -9.51
CA LYS A 54 -14.63 5.51 -10.20
C LYS A 54 -14.10 4.22 -10.83
N LEU A 55 -14.80 3.11 -10.63
CA LEU A 55 -14.36 1.79 -11.05
C LEU A 55 -14.85 1.47 -12.46
N LYS A 56 -13.92 1.16 -13.37
CA LYS A 56 -14.20 0.68 -14.73
C LYS A 56 -14.02 -0.84 -14.79
N VAL A 57 -15.05 -1.53 -15.23
CA VAL A 57 -15.01 -2.99 -15.38
C VAL A 57 -14.23 -3.37 -16.63
N ILE A 58 -13.31 -4.32 -16.48
CA ILE A 58 -12.48 -4.88 -17.55
C ILE A 58 -12.64 -6.39 -17.65
N SER A 59 -12.54 -6.93 -18.85
CA SER A 59 -12.61 -8.36 -19.11
C SER A 59 -11.25 -8.97 -19.45
N SER A 60 -10.34 -8.16 -19.92
CA SER A 60 -9.00 -8.58 -20.32
C SER A 60 -7.94 -7.53 -19.97
N PHE A 61 -6.69 -7.95 -19.94
CA PHE A 61 -5.57 -7.03 -19.73
C PHE A 61 -5.42 -6.02 -20.90
N LYS A 62 -5.90 -6.36 -22.10
CA LYS A 62 -5.87 -5.44 -23.25
C LYS A 62 -6.64 -4.16 -23.01
N ASP A 63 -7.68 -4.21 -22.17
CA ASP A 63 -8.53 -3.05 -21.84
C ASP A 63 -7.74 -1.96 -21.09
N VAL A 64 -6.61 -2.33 -20.47
CA VAL A 64 -5.77 -1.46 -19.61
C VAL A 64 -4.29 -1.47 -19.99
N GLU A 65 -3.93 -2.07 -21.12
CA GLU A 65 -2.52 -2.22 -21.52
C GLU A 65 -1.79 -0.89 -21.79
N HIS A 66 -2.55 0.20 -21.98
CA HIS A 66 -2.05 1.56 -22.16
C HIS A 66 -1.85 2.33 -20.84
N GLU A 67 -2.34 1.77 -19.74
CA GLU A 67 -2.26 2.41 -18.42
C GLU A 67 -0.95 2.10 -17.70
N ILE A 68 -0.49 3.05 -16.90
CA ILE A 68 0.62 2.84 -15.95
C ILE A 68 0.02 2.34 -14.64
N ILE A 69 0.39 1.13 -14.22
CA ILE A 69 -0.14 0.49 -13.02
C ILE A 69 0.83 0.65 -11.86
N TYR A 70 0.32 1.07 -10.71
CA TYR A 70 1.07 1.29 -9.48
C TYR A 70 0.75 0.26 -8.40
N GLY A 71 -0.38 -0.42 -8.50
CA GLY A 71 -0.77 -1.46 -7.56
C GLY A 71 -1.82 -2.40 -8.13
N ILE A 72 -1.86 -3.60 -7.56
CA ILE A 72 -2.86 -4.62 -7.85
C ILE A 72 -3.45 -5.07 -6.52
N SER A 73 -4.76 -4.99 -6.36
CA SER A 73 -5.44 -5.65 -5.26
C SER A 73 -6.12 -6.92 -5.76
N LEU A 74 -5.85 -8.05 -5.10
CA LEU A 74 -6.50 -9.34 -5.35
C LEU A 74 -7.40 -9.66 -4.18
N VAL A 75 -8.72 -9.74 -4.41
CA VAL A 75 -9.70 -10.07 -3.37
C VAL A 75 -10.16 -11.50 -3.55
N PHE A 76 -10.00 -12.30 -2.51
CA PHE A 76 -10.35 -13.73 -2.47
C PHE A 76 -11.60 -13.97 -1.62
N LYS A 77 -12.03 -15.24 -1.56
CA LYS A 77 -13.21 -15.63 -0.78
C LYS A 77 -12.94 -15.72 0.72
N ASP A 78 -11.71 -16.05 1.11
CA ASP A 78 -11.33 -16.24 2.52
C ASP A 78 -9.82 -16.00 2.77
N ASP A 79 -9.48 -15.80 4.04
CA ASP A 79 -8.14 -15.44 4.48
C ASP A 79 -7.10 -16.57 4.29
N LYS A 80 -7.50 -17.83 4.30
CA LYS A 80 -6.56 -18.97 4.14
C LYS A 80 -6.07 -19.06 2.71
N ILE A 81 -6.98 -18.93 1.74
CA ILE A 81 -6.65 -18.89 0.31
C ILE A 81 -5.76 -17.67 0.06
N THR A 82 -6.10 -16.51 0.64
CA THR A 82 -5.35 -15.26 0.51
C THR A 82 -3.92 -15.43 1.03
N LYS A 83 -3.75 -16.02 2.21
CA LYS A 83 -2.41 -16.25 2.80
C LYS A 83 -1.53 -17.10 1.89
N LYS A 84 -2.09 -18.18 1.36
CA LYS A 84 -1.37 -19.08 0.45
C LYS A 84 -0.96 -18.34 -0.83
N ALA A 85 -1.90 -17.64 -1.45
CA ALA A 85 -1.65 -16.87 -2.68
C ALA A 85 -0.60 -15.76 -2.45
N CYS A 86 -0.63 -15.08 -1.30
CA CYS A 86 0.35 -14.06 -0.96
C CYS A 86 1.77 -14.63 -0.87
N LEU A 87 1.95 -15.79 -0.24
CA LEU A 87 3.23 -16.49 -0.18
C LEU A 87 3.73 -16.90 -1.58
N GLU A 88 2.84 -17.47 -2.40
CA GLU A 88 3.16 -17.88 -3.77
C GLU A 88 3.58 -16.68 -4.64
N ILE A 89 2.88 -15.55 -4.54
CA ILE A 89 3.22 -14.31 -5.27
C ILE A 89 4.61 -13.83 -4.87
N ASN A 90 4.88 -13.72 -3.57
CA ASN A 90 6.17 -13.23 -3.06
C ASN A 90 7.34 -14.16 -3.37
N GLN A 91 7.10 -15.45 -3.53
CA GLN A 91 8.12 -16.41 -3.96
C GLN A 91 8.38 -16.36 -5.47
N LYS A 92 7.31 -16.20 -6.25
CA LYS A 92 7.36 -16.31 -7.72
C LYS A 92 7.81 -15.02 -8.39
N TYR A 93 7.32 -13.88 -7.94
CA TYR A 93 7.52 -12.58 -8.58
C TYR A 93 8.50 -11.72 -7.79
N GLN A 94 9.78 -11.76 -8.16
CA GLN A 94 10.85 -11.07 -7.40
C GLN A 94 10.82 -9.53 -7.52
N GLU A 95 10.06 -8.99 -8.47
CA GLU A 95 9.98 -7.55 -8.75
C GLU A 95 8.83 -6.85 -8.03
N VAL A 96 7.97 -7.61 -7.37
CA VAL A 96 6.83 -7.10 -6.60
C VAL A 96 6.83 -7.63 -5.18
N GLU A 97 6.03 -7.02 -4.35
CA GLU A 97 5.79 -7.43 -2.97
C GLU A 97 4.30 -7.38 -2.69
N GLY A 98 3.75 -8.48 -2.21
CA GLY A 98 2.35 -8.64 -1.83
C GLY A 98 2.19 -8.58 -0.32
N PHE A 99 1.25 -7.78 0.13
CA PHE A 99 0.88 -7.62 1.53
C PHE A 99 -0.54 -8.12 1.75
N GLN A 100 -0.70 -9.13 2.60
CA GLN A 100 -2.03 -9.61 2.95
C GLN A 100 -2.75 -8.63 3.86
N ASN A 101 -4.00 -8.31 3.51
CA ASN A 101 -4.94 -7.57 4.34
C ASN A 101 -6.27 -8.33 4.37
N ARG A 102 -6.50 -9.15 5.43
CA ARG A 102 -7.65 -10.06 5.54
C ARG A 102 -7.75 -10.95 4.29
N ASN A 103 -8.88 -10.87 3.57
CA ASN A 103 -9.15 -11.63 2.35
C ASN A 103 -8.62 -10.95 1.06
N SER A 104 -7.78 -9.93 1.17
CA SER A 104 -7.16 -9.26 0.03
C SER A 104 -5.63 -9.30 0.09
N ILE A 105 -5.00 -9.14 -1.07
CA ILE A 105 -3.55 -8.95 -1.21
C ILE A 105 -3.34 -7.66 -1.98
N ASP A 106 -2.63 -6.73 -1.38
CA ASP A 106 -2.16 -5.53 -2.07
C ASP A 106 -0.74 -5.78 -2.59
N ILE A 107 -0.59 -5.76 -3.91
CA ILE A 107 0.67 -6.03 -4.61
C ILE A 107 1.19 -4.72 -5.18
N VAL A 108 2.42 -4.39 -4.86
CA VAL A 108 3.11 -3.20 -5.32
C VAL A 108 4.49 -3.56 -5.86
N ARG A 109 5.16 -2.63 -6.54
CA ARG A 109 6.56 -2.79 -6.91
C ARG A 109 7.41 -3.05 -5.66
N LYS A 110 8.33 -4.00 -5.74
CA LYS A 110 9.23 -4.33 -4.63
C LYS A 110 10.00 -3.10 -4.13
N GLY A 111 10.07 -2.96 -2.81
CA GLY A 111 10.65 -1.79 -2.16
C GLY A 111 9.72 -0.57 -2.07
N CYS A 112 8.49 -0.66 -2.59
CA CYS A 112 7.46 0.34 -2.39
C CYS A 112 6.73 0.06 -1.07
N SER A 113 6.89 0.93 -0.10
CA SER A 113 6.22 0.85 1.20
C SER A 113 5.95 2.25 1.75
N LYS A 114 5.10 2.37 2.76
CA LYS A 114 4.92 3.63 3.49
C LYS A 114 6.24 4.15 4.06
N GLY A 115 7.12 3.25 4.51
CA GLY A 115 8.45 3.61 5.01
C GLY A 115 9.37 4.16 3.93
N THR A 116 9.39 3.56 2.76
CA THR A 116 10.14 4.10 1.60
C THR A 116 9.59 5.47 1.20
N GLY A 117 8.26 5.64 1.21
CA GLY A 117 7.63 6.92 0.93
C GLY A 117 8.09 8.01 1.89
N ILE A 118 8.11 7.73 3.19
CA ILE A 118 8.60 8.67 4.21
C ILE A 118 10.06 9.05 3.98
N LYS A 119 10.94 8.08 3.70
CA LYS A 119 12.36 8.37 3.41
C LYS A 119 12.51 9.31 2.22
N VAL A 120 11.82 9.04 1.12
CA VAL A 120 11.86 9.89 -0.09
C VAL A 120 11.39 11.33 0.23
N ILE A 121 10.29 11.47 0.99
CA ILE A 121 9.76 12.79 1.37
C ILE A 121 10.71 13.50 2.34
N LYS A 122 11.26 12.77 3.32
CA LYS A 122 12.23 13.32 4.29
C LYS A 122 13.46 13.88 3.56
N ASP A 123 14.00 13.12 2.62
CA ASP A 123 15.17 13.54 1.83
C ASP A 123 14.85 14.71 0.90
N TYR A 124 13.71 14.65 0.19
CA TYR A 124 13.31 15.68 -0.77
C TYR A 124 13.07 17.06 -0.14
N TYR A 125 12.42 17.08 1.05
CA TYR A 125 12.13 18.32 1.77
C TYR A 125 13.18 18.67 2.84
N HIS A 126 14.27 17.88 2.96
CA HIS A 126 15.31 18.06 3.96
C HIS A 126 14.76 18.14 5.40
N LEU A 127 13.79 17.25 5.72
CA LEU A 127 13.15 17.24 7.03
C LEU A 127 14.10 16.64 8.07
N GLU A 128 14.36 17.36 9.15
CA GLU A 128 15.21 16.89 10.26
C GLU A 128 14.54 15.75 11.02
N LYS A 129 13.25 15.93 11.37
CA LYS A 129 12.46 14.96 12.13
C LYS A 129 11.12 14.67 11.46
N VAL A 130 10.68 13.42 11.53
CA VAL A 130 9.39 12.95 11.05
C VAL A 130 8.74 12.08 12.12
N ALA A 131 7.50 12.38 12.47
CA ALA A 131 6.67 11.50 13.28
C ALA A 131 5.69 10.71 12.42
N GLY A 132 5.36 9.50 12.85
CA GLY A 132 4.39 8.64 12.17
C GLY A 132 3.47 7.92 13.15
N ILE A 133 2.19 7.80 12.77
CA ILE A 133 1.21 7.01 13.51
C ILE A 133 0.61 5.95 12.61
N GLY A 134 0.48 4.71 13.11
CA GLY A 134 -0.08 3.58 12.36
C GLY A 134 -0.65 2.52 13.30
N ASP A 135 -1.62 1.73 12.84
CA ASP A 135 -2.37 0.77 13.65
C ASP A 135 -2.31 -0.67 13.16
N SER A 136 -1.68 -0.92 12.02
CA SER A 136 -1.71 -2.22 11.35
C SER A 136 -0.33 -2.66 10.83
N TYR A 137 -0.23 -3.94 10.44
CA TYR A 137 1.05 -4.53 10.01
C TYR A 137 1.64 -3.88 8.75
N ASN A 138 0.82 -3.33 7.87
CA ASN A 138 1.26 -2.59 6.68
C ASN A 138 1.89 -1.22 7.02
N ASP A 139 1.74 -0.73 8.26
CA ASP A 139 2.36 0.50 8.77
C ASP A 139 3.76 0.26 9.36
N LEU A 140 4.10 -0.99 9.70
CA LEU A 140 5.39 -1.31 10.31
C LEU A 140 6.61 -0.77 9.54
N PRO A 141 6.65 -0.81 8.18
CA PRO A 141 7.76 -0.21 7.44
C PRO A 141 7.89 1.29 7.66
N MET A 142 6.78 2.02 7.89
CA MET A 142 6.77 3.43 8.22
C MET A 142 7.21 3.65 9.68
N LEU A 143 6.61 2.92 10.61
CA LEU A 143 6.89 3.06 12.05
C LEU A 143 8.36 2.79 12.40
N LYS A 144 9.06 1.98 11.59
CA LYS A 144 10.50 1.66 11.75
C LYS A 144 11.45 2.74 11.23
N VAL A 145 10.98 3.69 10.44
CA VAL A 145 11.85 4.67 9.76
C VAL A 145 11.59 6.11 10.18
N VAL A 146 10.50 6.36 10.89
CA VAL A 146 10.21 7.68 11.47
C VAL A 146 11.03 7.89 12.74
N ASP A 147 11.32 9.16 13.07
CA ASP A 147 12.08 9.52 14.26
C ASP A 147 11.23 9.34 15.53
N THR A 148 9.92 9.60 15.46
CA THR A 148 8.98 9.35 16.55
C THR A 148 7.80 8.53 16.04
N ALA A 149 7.66 7.30 16.51
CA ALA A 149 6.62 6.36 16.12
C ALA A 149 5.52 6.27 17.17
N PHE A 150 4.26 6.36 16.71
CA PHE A 150 3.06 6.22 17.53
C PHE A 150 2.19 5.08 17.01
N THR A 151 1.44 4.47 17.93
CA THR A 151 0.29 3.60 17.60
C THR A 151 -0.84 3.83 18.62
N PHE A 152 -2.02 3.27 18.34
CA PHE A 152 -3.12 3.34 19.27
C PHE A 152 -3.04 2.23 20.33
N LYS A 153 -3.54 2.49 21.54
CA LYS A 153 -3.67 1.49 22.61
C LYS A 153 -4.55 0.29 22.24
N THR A 154 -5.40 0.46 21.21
CA THR A 154 -6.26 -0.58 20.63
C THR A 154 -5.59 -1.40 19.54
N SER A 155 -4.39 -1.04 19.10
CA SER A 155 -3.65 -1.75 18.07
C SER A 155 -3.16 -3.12 18.56
N PRO A 156 -2.84 -4.08 17.67
CA PRO A 156 -2.24 -5.34 18.05
C PRO A 156 -0.97 -5.16 18.93
N GLN A 157 -0.80 -6.01 19.92
CA GLN A 157 0.34 -5.91 20.85
C GLN A 157 1.70 -5.98 20.16
N GLU A 158 1.81 -6.72 19.06
CA GLU A 158 3.02 -6.83 18.25
C GLU A 158 3.42 -5.49 17.63
N ILE A 159 2.45 -4.64 17.31
CA ILE A 159 2.70 -3.27 16.80
C ILE A 159 3.04 -2.35 17.95
N GLN A 160 2.31 -2.43 19.07
CA GLN A 160 2.58 -1.62 20.25
C GLN A 160 4.03 -1.76 20.76
N LYS A 161 4.61 -2.97 20.65
CA LYS A 161 6.01 -3.25 21.05
C LYS A 161 7.07 -2.63 20.13
N GLN A 162 6.68 -2.10 18.96
CA GLN A 162 7.61 -1.61 17.94
C GLN A 162 7.58 -0.08 17.78
N VAL A 163 6.89 0.63 18.68
CA VAL A 163 6.73 2.10 18.63
C VAL A 163 7.22 2.76 19.91
N HIS A 164 7.42 4.06 19.85
CA HIS A 164 7.84 4.85 21.01
C HIS A 164 6.66 5.12 21.97
N TYR A 165 5.47 5.37 21.41
CA TYR A 165 4.30 5.78 22.19
C TYR A 165 3.03 5.08 21.76
N CYS A 166 2.23 4.63 22.74
CA CYS A 166 0.86 4.14 22.54
C CYS A 166 -0.12 5.19 23.04
N VAL A 167 -0.94 5.76 22.17
CA VAL A 167 -1.86 6.86 22.42
C VAL A 167 -3.32 6.42 22.30
N ASN A 168 -4.24 7.20 22.84
CA ASN A 168 -5.68 6.97 22.68
C ASN A 168 -6.17 7.49 21.34
N ASP A 169 -5.64 8.63 20.89
CA ASP A 169 -6.03 9.29 19.65
C ASP A 169 -4.89 10.14 19.06
N ILE A 170 -5.15 10.77 17.92
CA ILE A 170 -4.18 11.61 17.20
C ILE A 170 -3.87 12.90 18.00
N ALA A 171 -4.83 13.43 18.73
CA ALA A 171 -4.64 14.67 19.50
C ALA A 171 -3.60 14.46 20.63
N GLU A 172 -3.65 13.30 21.33
CA GLU A 172 -2.64 12.92 22.31
C GLU A 172 -1.24 12.79 21.69
N ALA A 173 -1.14 12.20 20.48
CA ALA A 173 0.15 12.11 19.77
C ALA A 173 0.72 13.48 19.43
N ILE A 174 -0.11 14.42 18.95
CA ILE A 174 0.30 15.80 18.64
C ILE A 174 0.76 16.52 19.92
N ALA A 175 0.01 16.40 21.03
CA ALA A 175 0.37 17.03 22.28
C ALA A 175 1.74 16.55 22.80
N LEU A 176 2.04 15.24 22.66
CA LEU A 176 3.35 14.70 23.04
C LEU A 176 4.49 15.28 22.18
N LEU A 177 4.27 15.47 20.87
CA LEU A 177 5.28 16.08 19.99
C LEU A 177 5.55 17.56 20.28
N GLU A 178 4.57 18.29 20.81
CA GLU A 178 4.73 19.71 21.21
C GLU A 178 5.58 19.87 22.47
N VAL A 179 5.58 18.88 23.36
CA VAL A 179 6.37 18.88 24.59
C VAL A 179 7.84 18.54 24.32
N GLU A 180 8.15 17.81 23.25
CA GLU A 180 9.52 17.40 22.88
C GLU A 180 10.29 18.46 22.07
N LYS A 181 9.70 19.64 21.84
CA LYS A 181 10.37 20.80 21.23
C LYS A 181 11.15 21.59 22.27
#